data_d63fe72e5957485bd0493fe7cfb7527f
#
_entry.id   d63fe72e5957485bd0493fe7cfb7527f
#
_cell.length_a   1.000
_cell.length_b   1.000
_cell.length_c   1.000
_cell.angle_alpha   90.00
_cell.angle_beta   90.00
_cell.angle_gamma   90.00
#
_symmetry.space_group_name_H-M   'P 1'
#
loop_
_entity.id
_entity.type
_entity.pdbx_description
1 polymer ?
#
loop_
_entity_poly.entity_id
_entity_poly.type
_entity_poly.pdbx_seq_one_letter_code
_entity_poly.pdbx_strand_id
1 'polypeptide(L)'
;MGCGMSRLAKATIALVILVMLFLPAAMAAASFDATRSQHLPLPRGTVRGPESVAFDGQGQGPYSGVSDGRVLKWNGDKLGWTTYTHGPGYDSKMCTATKFRPETATESQCGRPLGLRFDQKTGDLYIADAYKGLMRVGPGGGEATVLVNSVDGIPLSFTNGVDVDQTTGQVYFTDSSMNYNRAQHEMVTRTGDSTGRLMRYDPRTSDVTVLQSDMTYPNGVAVSTDRTHLVVASTGPCKLLRHWIKGPNTGRSEPFADLPGYPDNVRPSNKGGYWVALHREKNELPFGRDSHLLAVRVGSNGKILEEMRGPKSVRPTEIMERNNGKIYMGSVELPYVSVVKRK
;
A
#
# COMPACT_ATOMS: atom_id res chain seq x y z
N MET A 1 -49.80 -53.20 1.08
CA MET A 1 -49.08 -52.67 2.27
C MET A 1 -48.38 -51.40 1.92
N GLY A 2 -48.98 -50.23 2.20
CA GLY A 2 -48.39 -48.90 1.92
C GLY A 2 -47.73 -48.42 3.19
N CYS A 3 -46.42 -48.22 3.10
CA CYS A 3 -45.61 -47.62 4.16
C CYS A 3 -45.81 -46.11 4.16
N GLY A 4 -46.65 -45.60 5.08
CA GLY A 4 -46.87 -44.20 5.27
C GLY A 4 -45.69 -43.59 6.03
N MET A 5 -44.92 -42.76 5.38
CA MET A 5 -43.93 -41.92 6.06
C MET A 5 -44.61 -41.06 7.13
N SER A 6 -44.09 -41.08 8.35
CA SER A 6 -44.62 -40.35 9.49
C SER A 6 -44.67 -38.84 9.21
N ARG A 7 -45.69 -38.16 9.73
CA ARG A 7 -45.86 -36.69 9.60
C ARG A 7 -44.66 -35.89 10.15
N LEU A 8 -43.91 -36.45 11.10
CA LEU A 8 -42.71 -35.89 11.64
C LEU A 8 -41.57 -35.83 10.61
N ALA A 9 -41.38 -36.89 9.82
CA ALA A 9 -40.31 -36.90 8.79
C ALA A 9 -40.57 -35.87 7.67
N LYS A 10 -41.84 -35.65 7.32
CA LYS A 10 -42.25 -34.63 6.34
C LYS A 10 -42.02 -33.20 6.85
N ALA A 11 -42.29 -32.93 8.14
CA ALA A 11 -42.03 -31.62 8.77
C ALA A 11 -40.55 -31.31 8.88
N THR A 12 -39.72 -32.30 9.21
CA THR A 12 -38.27 -32.13 9.33
C THR A 12 -37.62 -31.85 7.95
N ILE A 13 -38.05 -32.51 6.90
CA ILE A 13 -37.55 -32.27 5.52
C ILE A 13 -37.99 -30.90 5.03
N ALA A 14 -39.21 -30.45 5.32
CA ALA A 14 -39.70 -29.14 4.95
C ALA A 14 -38.93 -28.02 5.70
N LEU A 15 -38.56 -28.21 6.97
CA LEU A 15 -37.80 -27.26 7.76
C LEU A 15 -36.34 -27.13 7.28
N VAL A 16 -35.70 -28.25 6.91
CA VAL A 16 -34.34 -28.26 6.35
C VAL A 16 -34.30 -27.57 4.99
N ILE A 17 -35.29 -27.78 4.13
CA ILE A 17 -35.38 -27.09 2.83
C ILE A 17 -35.66 -25.59 3.03
N LEU A 18 -36.47 -25.19 4.00
CA LEU A 18 -36.78 -23.79 4.28
C LEU A 18 -35.56 -23.04 4.84
N VAL A 19 -34.74 -23.68 5.69
CA VAL A 19 -33.49 -23.08 6.21
C VAL A 19 -32.44 -22.92 5.12
N MET A 20 -32.37 -23.83 4.14
CA MET A 20 -31.46 -23.68 3.00
C MET A 20 -31.87 -22.55 2.03
N LEU A 21 -33.14 -22.19 1.97
CA LEU A 21 -33.61 -21.09 1.11
C LEU A 21 -33.35 -19.70 1.68
N PHE A 22 -32.96 -19.59 2.96
CA PHE A 22 -32.62 -18.32 3.62
C PHE A 22 -31.13 -18.11 3.92
N LEU A 23 -30.25 -19.00 3.44
CA LEU A 23 -28.82 -18.69 3.45
C LEU A 23 -28.59 -17.56 2.43
N PRO A 24 -28.17 -16.36 2.87
CA PRO A 24 -27.86 -15.32 1.90
C PRO A 24 -26.76 -15.87 0.97
N ALA A 25 -27.08 -15.96 -0.31
CA ALA A 25 -26.07 -16.29 -1.31
C ALA A 25 -24.89 -15.34 -1.07
N ALA A 26 -23.73 -15.88 -0.72
CA ALA A 26 -22.52 -15.09 -0.61
C ALA A 26 -22.32 -14.43 -1.97
N MET A 27 -22.60 -13.12 -2.07
CA MET A 27 -22.36 -12.39 -3.30
C MET A 27 -20.88 -12.47 -3.59
N ALA A 28 -20.54 -13.10 -4.71
CA ALA A 28 -19.15 -13.12 -5.17
C ALA A 28 -18.68 -11.68 -5.35
N ALA A 29 -17.42 -11.42 -4.98
CA ALA A 29 -16.82 -10.11 -5.18
C ALA A 29 -16.90 -9.74 -6.68
N ALA A 30 -17.22 -8.49 -6.97
CA ALA A 30 -17.19 -8.00 -8.34
C ALA A 30 -15.75 -8.09 -8.86
N SER A 31 -15.57 -8.52 -10.10
CA SER A 31 -14.24 -8.62 -10.70
C SER A 31 -14.12 -7.69 -11.90
N PHE A 32 -12.98 -7.03 -12.06
CA PHE A 32 -12.68 -6.31 -13.28
C PHE A 32 -11.28 -6.65 -13.81
N ASP A 33 -11.15 -6.57 -15.13
CA ASP A 33 -9.94 -6.92 -15.86
C ASP A 33 -9.06 -5.68 -16.07
N ALA A 34 -7.83 -5.76 -15.57
CA ALA A 34 -6.78 -4.75 -15.74
C ALA A 34 -5.71 -5.14 -16.78
N THR A 35 -5.98 -6.15 -17.62
CA THR A 35 -5.05 -6.62 -18.64
C THR A 35 -4.69 -5.54 -19.65
N ARG A 36 -5.64 -4.65 -19.94
CA ARG A 36 -5.44 -3.51 -20.85
C ARG A 36 -5.15 -2.26 -20.04
N SER A 37 -3.87 -2.01 -19.77
CA SER A 37 -3.41 -0.79 -19.11
C SER A 37 -2.62 0.10 -20.07
N GLN A 38 -2.77 1.41 -19.92
CA GLN A 38 -1.85 2.40 -20.46
C GLN A 38 -0.62 2.45 -19.56
N HIS A 39 0.56 2.66 -20.13
CA HIS A 39 1.79 2.79 -19.36
C HIS A 39 2.33 4.21 -19.42
N LEU A 40 2.79 4.71 -18.29
CA LEU A 40 3.60 5.93 -18.17
C LEU A 40 5.05 5.49 -17.96
N PRO A 41 5.84 5.32 -19.05
CA PRO A 41 7.17 4.74 -18.97
C PRO A 41 8.12 5.67 -18.23
N LEU A 42 8.93 5.12 -17.33
CA LEU A 42 10.03 5.84 -16.69
C LEU A 42 11.15 6.15 -17.71
N PRO A 43 12.02 7.12 -17.41
CA PRO A 43 13.18 7.41 -18.25
C PRO A 43 14.01 6.16 -18.51
N ARG A 44 14.40 5.94 -19.78
CA ARG A 44 15.07 4.70 -20.20
C ARG A 44 16.42 4.52 -19.50
N GLY A 45 16.71 3.28 -19.14
CA GLY A 45 18.05 2.75 -18.92
C GLY A 45 18.52 2.61 -17.50
N THR A 46 17.92 3.30 -16.50
CA THR A 46 18.46 3.30 -15.13
C THR A 46 17.44 3.31 -14.02
N VAL A 47 16.20 3.64 -14.33
CA VAL A 47 15.17 3.88 -13.31
C VAL A 47 14.05 2.88 -13.48
N ARG A 48 13.71 2.21 -12.40
CA ARG A 48 12.56 1.30 -12.32
C ARG A 48 11.88 1.43 -10.96
N GLY A 49 10.85 0.65 -10.78
CA GLY A 49 10.21 0.50 -9.48
C GLY A 49 9.50 1.76 -9.00
N PRO A 50 8.56 2.36 -9.77
CA PRO A 50 7.69 3.42 -9.29
C PRO A 50 6.74 2.84 -8.25
N GLU A 51 7.15 2.84 -6.99
CA GLU A 51 6.50 2.08 -5.92
C GLU A 51 5.17 2.70 -5.52
N SER A 52 5.16 3.91 -4.95
CA SER A 52 3.95 4.65 -4.62
C SER A 52 3.52 5.56 -5.75
N VAL A 53 2.23 5.86 -5.77
CA VAL A 53 1.63 6.83 -6.67
C VAL A 53 0.85 7.87 -5.89
N ALA A 54 1.28 9.12 -5.92
CA ALA A 54 0.63 10.22 -5.22
C ALA A 54 0.21 11.34 -6.17
N PHE A 55 -0.75 12.16 -5.74
CA PHE A 55 -1.18 13.38 -6.43
C PHE A 55 -1.25 14.52 -5.42
N ASP A 56 -0.86 15.72 -5.86
CA ASP A 56 -0.92 16.93 -5.03
C ASP A 56 -2.35 17.48 -4.87
N GLY A 57 -2.51 18.55 -4.08
CA GLY A 57 -3.79 19.20 -3.80
C GLY A 57 -4.48 19.81 -5.03
N GLN A 58 -3.73 20.06 -6.08
CA GLN A 58 -4.25 20.55 -7.36
C GLN A 58 -4.56 19.40 -8.33
N GLY A 59 -4.35 18.15 -7.90
CA GLY A 59 -4.56 16.96 -8.73
C GLY A 59 -3.48 16.72 -9.76
N GLN A 60 -2.32 17.42 -9.68
CA GLN A 60 -1.17 17.19 -10.55
C GLN A 60 -0.45 15.90 -10.17
N GLY A 61 0.24 15.31 -11.11
CA GLY A 61 0.96 14.05 -10.97
C GLY A 61 0.57 13.05 -12.07
N PRO A 62 0.88 11.76 -11.89
CA PRO A 62 1.36 11.13 -10.65
C PRO A 62 2.76 11.56 -10.25
N TYR A 63 3.03 11.50 -8.94
CA TYR A 63 4.36 11.50 -8.35
C TYR A 63 4.68 10.06 -7.92
N SER A 64 5.93 9.64 -8.09
CA SER A 64 6.33 8.28 -7.73
C SER A 64 7.76 8.20 -7.24
N GLY A 65 8.00 7.46 -6.15
CA GLY A 65 9.33 7.13 -5.65
C GLY A 65 9.96 6.03 -6.51
N VAL A 66 11.23 6.18 -6.87
CA VAL A 66 11.91 5.26 -7.81
C VAL A 66 13.22 4.73 -7.24
N SER A 67 13.77 3.69 -7.89
CA SER A 67 14.89 2.89 -7.41
C SER A 67 16.21 3.65 -7.23
N ASP A 68 16.35 4.82 -7.82
CA ASP A 68 17.56 5.64 -7.70
C ASP A 68 17.48 6.71 -6.59
N GLY A 69 16.47 6.63 -5.71
CA GLY A 69 16.31 7.51 -4.56
C GLY A 69 15.55 8.80 -4.83
N ARG A 70 15.11 9.03 -6.06
CA ARG A 70 14.30 10.21 -6.40
C ARG A 70 12.81 9.96 -6.25
N VAL A 71 12.07 11.05 -6.08
CA VAL A 71 10.65 11.11 -6.41
C VAL A 71 10.52 11.87 -7.73
N LEU A 72 9.87 11.24 -8.71
CA LEU A 72 9.61 11.81 -10.02
C LEU A 72 8.17 12.31 -10.10
N LYS A 73 7.95 13.39 -10.89
CA LYS A 73 6.64 13.96 -11.24
C LYS A 73 6.37 13.74 -12.72
N TRP A 74 5.19 13.23 -13.07
CA TRP A 74 4.71 13.17 -14.45
C TRP A 74 4.12 14.51 -14.88
N ASN A 75 4.62 15.05 -15.99
CA ASN A 75 4.21 16.35 -16.54
C ASN A 75 3.50 16.20 -17.91
N GLY A 76 2.86 15.06 -18.14
CA GLY A 76 2.19 14.75 -19.40
C GLY A 76 3.12 14.19 -20.48
N ASP A 77 2.54 13.73 -21.58
CA ASP A 77 3.23 12.97 -22.63
C ASP A 77 4.38 13.76 -23.31
N LYS A 78 4.27 15.09 -23.36
CA LYS A 78 5.28 15.94 -24.00
C LYS A 78 6.55 16.08 -23.17
N LEU A 79 6.44 16.21 -21.85
CA LEU A 79 7.57 16.47 -20.94
C LEU A 79 8.02 15.21 -20.20
N GLY A 80 7.12 14.24 -20.06
CA GLY A 80 7.40 12.99 -19.33
C GLY A 80 7.65 13.21 -17.84
N TRP A 81 8.50 12.36 -17.29
CA TRP A 81 8.90 12.40 -15.90
C TRP A 81 10.06 13.38 -15.66
N THR A 82 9.93 14.22 -14.65
CA THR A 82 11.01 15.08 -14.15
C THR A 82 11.28 14.80 -12.68
N THR A 83 12.50 15.07 -12.21
CA THR A 83 12.83 14.98 -10.79
C THR A 83 12.05 16.05 -10.02
N TYR A 84 11.33 15.63 -8.98
CA TYR A 84 10.64 16.52 -8.06
C TYR A 84 11.45 16.72 -6.79
N THR A 85 11.93 15.63 -6.19
CA THR A 85 12.73 15.68 -4.95
C THR A 85 13.64 14.46 -4.83
N HIS A 86 14.59 14.56 -3.91
CA HIS A 86 15.49 13.50 -3.45
C HIS A 86 15.84 13.71 -1.98
N GLY A 87 16.36 12.71 -1.32
CA GLY A 87 16.83 12.81 0.06
C GLY A 87 18.13 13.62 0.17
N PRO A 88 18.54 13.98 1.39
CA PRO A 88 19.79 14.69 1.64
C PRO A 88 21.00 13.84 1.25
N GLY A 89 22.02 14.53 0.75
CA GLY A 89 23.26 13.88 0.30
C GLY A 89 23.14 13.07 -0.99
N TYR A 90 22.09 13.32 -1.79
CA TYR A 90 21.89 12.66 -3.07
C TYR A 90 22.96 13.07 -4.09
N ASP A 91 23.73 12.09 -4.58
CA ASP A 91 24.69 12.27 -5.67
C ASP A 91 24.11 11.69 -6.98
N SER A 92 23.73 12.59 -7.89
CA SER A 92 23.14 12.18 -9.17
C SER A 92 24.08 11.32 -10.01
N LYS A 93 25.39 11.57 -9.99
CA LYS A 93 26.38 10.80 -10.76
C LYS A 93 26.46 9.36 -10.28
N MET A 94 26.38 9.16 -8.98
CA MET A 94 26.39 7.83 -8.37
C MET A 94 25.04 7.14 -8.49
N CYS A 95 23.96 7.83 -8.15
CA CYS A 95 22.63 7.24 -8.00
C CYS A 95 21.97 6.95 -9.35
N THR A 96 22.25 7.75 -10.39
CA THR A 96 21.73 7.50 -11.75
C THR A 96 22.70 6.77 -12.67
N ALA A 97 23.85 6.28 -12.15
CA ALA A 97 24.84 5.57 -12.95
C ALA A 97 24.27 4.26 -13.53
N THR A 98 24.37 4.12 -14.85
CA THR A 98 23.81 3.03 -15.65
C THR A 98 24.52 1.68 -15.50
N LYS A 99 25.58 1.58 -14.71
CA LYS A 99 26.44 0.40 -14.68
C LYS A 99 26.03 -0.62 -13.61
N PHE A 100 25.51 -1.75 -14.08
CA PHE A 100 25.60 -3.13 -13.53
C PHE A 100 25.81 -3.30 -11.99
N ARG A 101 25.22 -2.44 -11.17
CA ARG A 101 25.16 -2.71 -9.75
C ARG A 101 23.73 -3.15 -9.41
N PRO A 102 23.55 -4.16 -8.55
CA PRO A 102 22.24 -4.42 -7.99
C PRO A 102 21.68 -3.12 -7.40
N GLU A 103 20.43 -2.79 -7.67
CA GLU A 103 19.79 -1.56 -7.17
C GLU A 103 19.96 -1.43 -5.66
N THR A 104 19.88 -2.56 -4.94
CA THR A 104 20.09 -2.64 -3.49
C THR A 104 21.48 -2.20 -3.03
N ALA A 105 22.50 -2.22 -3.90
CA ALA A 105 23.86 -1.81 -3.51
C ALA A 105 24.01 -0.30 -3.31
N THR A 106 23.14 0.51 -3.91
CA THR A 106 23.19 1.97 -3.84
C THR A 106 22.03 2.57 -3.04
N GLU A 107 20.96 1.81 -2.80
CA GLU A 107 19.77 2.30 -2.11
C GLU A 107 20.07 2.90 -0.73
N SER A 108 20.99 2.32 0.05
CA SER A 108 21.35 2.85 1.38
C SER A 108 21.94 4.26 1.33
N GLN A 109 22.59 4.62 0.23
CA GLN A 109 23.19 5.94 0.01
C GLN A 109 22.22 6.88 -0.69
N CYS A 110 21.59 6.41 -1.77
CA CYS A 110 20.67 7.20 -2.60
C CYS A 110 19.30 7.41 -1.96
N GLY A 111 18.89 6.51 -1.08
CA GLY A 111 17.53 6.39 -0.59
C GLY A 111 16.69 5.46 -1.45
N ARG A 112 15.52 5.10 -0.92
CA ARG A 112 14.48 4.35 -1.62
C ARG A 112 13.12 4.84 -1.13
N PRO A 113 12.56 5.90 -1.73
CA PRO A 113 11.22 6.37 -1.42
C PRO A 113 10.21 5.26 -1.74
N LEU A 114 9.50 4.80 -0.71
CA LEU A 114 8.43 3.82 -0.79
C LEU A 114 7.07 4.50 -0.64
N GLY A 115 6.69 4.91 0.57
CA GLY A 115 5.43 5.60 0.80
C GLY A 115 5.48 7.08 0.43
N LEU A 116 4.45 7.57 -0.27
CA LEU A 116 4.28 8.98 -0.64
C LEU A 116 2.89 9.47 -0.25
N ARG A 117 2.82 10.62 0.43
CA ARG A 117 1.54 11.28 0.72
C ARG A 117 1.66 12.79 0.79
N PHE A 118 0.86 13.49 0.02
CA PHE A 118 0.72 14.94 0.13
C PHE A 118 -0.21 15.32 1.29
N ASP A 119 0.18 16.30 2.08
CA ASP A 119 -0.75 17.15 2.80
C ASP A 119 -1.39 18.09 1.77
N GLN A 120 -2.66 17.87 1.48
CA GLN A 120 -3.39 18.62 0.43
C GLN A 120 -3.57 20.09 0.78
N LYS A 121 -3.45 20.43 2.08
CA LYS A 121 -3.63 21.79 2.59
C LYS A 121 -2.36 22.62 2.47
N THR A 122 -1.22 22.06 2.85
CA THR A 122 0.08 22.76 2.83
C THR A 122 0.81 22.57 1.51
N GLY A 123 0.52 21.49 0.77
CA GLY A 123 1.25 21.06 -0.41
C GLY A 123 2.55 20.33 -0.09
N ASP A 124 2.85 20.09 1.18
CA ASP A 124 4.02 19.30 1.58
C ASP A 124 3.86 17.83 1.17
N LEU A 125 4.90 17.25 0.64
CA LEU A 125 4.98 15.81 0.39
C LEU A 125 5.74 15.14 1.54
N TYR A 126 5.06 14.22 2.24
CA TYR A 126 5.69 13.30 3.19
C TYR A 126 6.12 12.04 2.46
N ILE A 127 7.32 11.57 2.80
CA ILE A 127 8.01 10.47 2.13
C ILE A 127 8.48 9.49 3.19
N ALA A 128 8.01 8.25 3.13
CA ALA A 128 8.60 7.14 3.87
C ALA A 128 9.72 6.55 3.01
N ASP A 129 10.96 6.84 3.39
CA ASP A 129 12.14 6.32 2.68
C ASP A 129 12.75 5.17 3.47
N ALA A 130 12.95 4.05 2.80
CA ALA A 130 13.38 2.80 3.43
C ALA A 130 14.71 2.90 4.20
N TYR A 131 15.56 3.88 3.88
CA TYR A 131 16.88 4.06 4.49
C TYR A 131 17.09 5.42 5.16
N LYS A 132 16.27 6.41 4.80
CA LYS A 132 16.38 7.78 5.34
C LYS A 132 15.34 8.07 6.43
N GLY A 133 14.32 7.19 6.58
CA GLY A 133 13.23 7.38 7.51
C GLY A 133 12.09 8.24 6.96
N LEU A 134 11.38 8.94 7.82
CA LEU A 134 10.33 9.88 7.41
C LEU A 134 10.95 11.20 6.98
N MET A 135 10.65 11.61 5.76
CA MET A 135 11.13 12.86 5.18
C MET A 135 9.94 13.75 4.75
N ARG A 136 10.24 15.05 4.53
CA ARG A 136 9.30 16.02 3.99
C ARG A 136 9.98 16.93 2.97
N VAL A 137 9.23 17.29 1.93
CA VAL A 137 9.60 18.35 0.99
C VAL A 137 8.42 19.29 0.76
N GLY A 138 8.66 20.58 0.67
CA GLY A 138 7.63 21.58 0.36
C GLY A 138 7.15 21.52 -1.09
N PRO A 139 6.13 22.32 -1.46
CA PRO A 139 5.50 22.27 -2.79
C PRO A 139 6.41 22.66 -3.94
N GLY A 140 7.57 23.29 -3.66
CA GLY A 140 8.59 23.61 -4.67
C GLY A 140 9.48 22.43 -5.06
N GLY A 141 9.41 21.30 -4.38
CA GLY A 141 10.35 20.18 -4.58
C GLY A 141 11.76 20.49 -4.06
N GLY A 142 12.78 19.87 -4.65
CA GLY A 142 14.18 20.03 -4.26
C GLY A 142 14.66 18.97 -3.26
N GLU A 143 15.61 19.30 -2.39
CA GLU A 143 16.10 18.37 -1.37
C GLU A 143 15.10 18.22 -0.22
N ALA A 144 14.73 17.00 0.13
CA ALA A 144 13.85 16.71 1.24
C ALA A 144 14.59 16.79 2.58
N THR A 145 13.87 17.19 3.62
CA THR A 145 14.36 17.20 5.00
C THR A 145 13.98 15.91 5.71
N VAL A 146 14.93 15.27 6.39
CA VAL A 146 14.66 14.16 7.29
C VAL A 146 13.99 14.69 8.56
N LEU A 147 12.80 14.18 8.86
CA LEU A 147 12.05 14.50 10.06
C LEU A 147 12.32 13.50 11.19
N VAL A 148 12.34 12.21 10.83
CA VAL A 148 12.50 11.10 11.79
C VAL A 148 13.36 10.00 11.15
N ASN A 149 14.48 9.67 11.77
CA ASN A 149 15.31 8.52 11.37
C ASN A 149 15.56 7.55 12.54
N SER A 150 15.10 7.89 13.74
CA SER A 150 15.15 7.04 14.92
C SER A 150 14.04 7.40 15.89
N VAL A 151 13.59 6.45 16.69
CA VAL A 151 12.58 6.64 17.75
C VAL A 151 13.07 5.91 19.00
N ASP A 152 13.06 6.60 20.14
CA ASP A 152 13.56 6.08 21.45
C ASP A 152 15.01 5.55 21.36
N GLY A 153 15.85 6.20 20.55
CA GLY A 153 17.23 5.80 20.31
C GLY A 153 17.42 4.60 19.36
N ILE A 154 16.32 4.03 18.84
CA ILE A 154 16.35 2.90 17.91
C ILE A 154 16.19 3.43 16.48
N PRO A 155 17.15 3.18 15.56
CA PRO A 155 17.05 3.59 14.19
C PRO A 155 15.81 3.02 13.48
N LEU A 156 15.29 3.75 12.50
CA LEU A 156 14.32 3.25 11.54
C LEU A 156 15.08 2.44 10.48
N SER A 157 14.83 1.13 10.41
CA SER A 157 15.59 0.24 9.52
C SER A 157 14.91 -0.02 8.20
N PHE A 158 13.56 0.08 8.15
CA PHE A 158 12.78 -0.18 6.96
C PHE A 158 11.47 0.65 6.96
N THR A 159 11.59 1.97 6.94
CA THR A 159 10.44 2.87 6.85
C THR A 159 9.72 2.65 5.51
N ASN A 160 8.38 2.47 5.54
CA ASN A 160 7.67 1.94 4.38
C ASN A 160 6.42 2.76 4.01
N GLY A 161 5.29 2.58 4.71
CA GLY A 161 4.04 3.26 4.40
C GLY A 161 3.93 4.63 5.06
N VAL A 162 3.21 5.57 4.43
CA VAL A 162 2.86 6.87 5.00
C VAL A 162 1.47 7.32 4.58
N ASP A 163 0.71 7.89 5.51
CA ASP A 163 -0.53 8.63 5.25
C ASP A 163 -0.64 9.86 6.15
N VAL A 164 -1.43 10.83 5.73
CA VAL A 164 -1.66 12.10 6.42
C VAL A 164 -3.14 12.27 6.72
N ASP A 165 -3.49 12.52 7.98
CA ASP A 165 -4.83 13.02 8.33
C ASP A 165 -5.00 14.43 7.78
N GLN A 166 -5.70 14.56 6.67
CA GLN A 166 -5.90 15.82 5.93
C GLN A 166 -6.63 16.92 6.73
N THR A 167 -7.14 16.59 7.91
CA THR A 167 -7.79 17.57 8.80
C THR A 167 -6.86 18.07 9.90
N THR A 168 -6.08 17.17 10.50
CA THR A 168 -5.20 17.52 11.63
C THR A 168 -3.76 17.78 11.22
N GLY A 169 -3.35 17.32 10.05
CA GLY A 169 -1.97 17.32 9.55
C GLY A 169 -1.10 16.25 10.19
N GLN A 170 -1.63 15.41 11.09
CA GLN A 170 -0.86 14.33 11.69
C GLN A 170 -0.46 13.29 10.64
N VAL A 171 0.78 12.84 10.72
CA VAL A 171 1.39 11.89 9.78
C VAL A 171 1.52 10.53 10.45
N TYR A 172 1.00 9.50 9.81
CA TYR A 172 1.11 8.12 10.26
C TYR A 172 2.03 7.36 9.33
N PHE A 173 2.97 6.60 9.88
CA PHE A 173 3.94 5.86 9.08
C PHE A 173 4.33 4.54 9.74
N THR A 174 4.88 3.64 8.94
CA THR A 174 5.30 2.31 9.37
C THR A 174 6.80 2.14 9.23
N ASP A 175 7.39 1.34 10.13
CA ASP A 175 8.72 0.75 10.02
C ASP A 175 8.54 -0.77 9.98
N SER A 176 8.84 -1.38 8.85
CA SER A 176 8.49 -2.78 8.58
C SER A 176 9.25 -3.78 9.43
N SER A 177 10.45 -3.42 9.89
CA SER A 177 11.30 -4.26 10.74
C SER A 177 12.38 -3.41 11.40
N MET A 178 12.75 -3.72 12.64
CA MET A 178 13.94 -3.18 13.31
C MET A 178 15.19 -4.01 13.02
N ASN A 179 15.02 -5.28 12.63
CA ASN A 179 16.11 -6.25 12.43
C ASN A 179 16.63 -6.29 11.00
N TYR A 180 15.75 -6.02 10.02
CA TYR A 180 16.05 -6.15 8.61
C TYR A 180 15.78 -4.83 7.87
N ASN A 181 16.69 -4.46 6.98
CA ASN A 181 16.47 -3.34 6.08
C ASN A 181 15.77 -3.80 4.77
N ARG A 182 15.46 -2.86 3.89
CA ARG A 182 14.75 -3.16 2.64
C ARG A 182 15.49 -4.17 1.75
N ALA A 183 16.81 -4.13 1.67
CA ALA A 183 17.58 -5.10 0.88
C ALA A 183 17.39 -6.55 1.38
N GLN A 184 16.94 -6.69 2.62
CA GLN A 184 16.67 -7.96 3.29
C GLN A 184 15.17 -8.25 3.46
N HIS A 185 14.29 -7.58 2.69
CA HIS A 185 12.84 -7.65 2.85
C HIS A 185 12.28 -9.09 2.84
N GLU A 186 12.89 -10.00 2.07
CA GLU A 186 12.47 -11.42 2.07
C GLU A 186 12.69 -12.09 3.43
N MET A 187 13.71 -11.65 4.19
CA MET A 187 13.99 -12.21 5.50
C MET A 187 12.89 -11.86 6.50
N VAL A 188 12.28 -10.66 6.41
CA VAL A 188 11.15 -10.27 7.26
C VAL A 188 10.02 -11.31 7.16
N THR A 189 9.67 -11.73 5.94
CA THR A 189 8.63 -12.75 5.73
C THR A 189 9.12 -14.15 6.10
N ARG A 190 10.36 -14.53 5.73
CA ARG A 190 10.88 -15.88 5.94
C ARG A 190 11.08 -16.23 7.41
N THR A 191 11.48 -15.26 8.22
CA THR A 191 11.71 -15.46 9.67
C THR A 191 10.46 -15.18 10.50
N GLY A 192 9.42 -14.58 9.90
CA GLY A 192 8.24 -14.12 10.64
C GLY A 192 8.58 -12.98 11.58
N ASP A 193 9.53 -12.11 11.20
CA ASP A 193 9.94 -10.97 12.01
C ASP A 193 8.75 -10.11 12.41
N SER A 194 8.60 -9.87 13.69
CA SER A 194 7.51 -9.11 14.30
C SER A 194 8.02 -7.90 15.09
N THR A 195 9.09 -7.28 14.63
CA THR A 195 9.68 -6.10 15.28
C THR A 195 9.19 -4.79 14.66
N GLY A 196 8.31 -4.86 13.68
CA GLY A 196 7.77 -3.67 13.01
C GLY A 196 6.95 -2.75 13.92
N ARG A 197 6.83 -1.50 13.52
CA ARG A 197 6.19 -0.43 14.30
C ARG A 197 5.23 0.39 13.46
N LEU A 198 4.12 0.82 14.08
CA LEU A 198 3.23 1.87 13.59
C LEU A 198 3.45 3.13 14.43
N MET A 199 3.66 4.26 13.78
CA MET A 199 4.05 5.51 14.43
C MET A 199 3.22 6.69 13.92
N ARG A 200 3.17 7.73 14.75
CA ARG A 200 2.58 9.03 14.44
C ARG A 200 3.61 10.12 14.63
N TYR A 201 3.73 11.01 13.67
CA TYR A 201 4.48 12.27 13.75
C TYR A 201 3.51 13.44 13.77
N ASP A 202 3.66 14.35 14.75
CA ASP A 202 2.91 15.62 14.82
C ASP A 202 3.79 16.75 14.27
N PRO A 203 3.48 17.32 13.09
CA PRO A 203 4.31 18.36 12.48
C PRO A 203 4.31 19.70 13.24
N ARG A 204 3.41 19.89 14.20
CA ARG A 204 3.34 21.12 15.01
C ARG A 204 4.34 21.12 16.17
N THR A 205 4.61 19.96 16.73
CA THR A 205 5.51 19.79 17.88
C THR A 205 6.81 19.06 17.51
N SER A 206 6.83 18.43 16.34
CA SER A 206 7.88 17.49 15.88
C SER A 206 7.98 16.22 16.74
N ASP A 207 6.95 15.91 17.53
CA ASP A 207 6.93 14.73 18.37
C ASP A 207 6.63 13.47 17.55
N VAL A 208 7.29 12.36 17.91
CA VAL A 208 7.01 11.04 17.40
C VAL A 208 6.43 10.16 18.51
N THR A 209 5.37 9.44 18.19
CA THR A 209 4.74 8.50 19.12
C THR A 209 4.69 7.12 18.48
N VAL A 210 5.19 6.09 19.13
CA VAL A 210 4.94 4.69 18.75
C VAL A 210 3.51 4.35 19.17
N LEU A 211 2.64 4.09 18.19
CA LEU A 211 1.25 3.71 18.42
C LEU A 211 1.10 2.22 18.67
N GLN A 212 1.93 1.41 18.00
CA GLN A 212 1.99 -0.03 18.17
C GLN A 212 3.36 -0.55 17.78
N SER A 213 3.92 -1.43 18.61
CA SER A 213 5.10 -2.25 18.35
C SER A 213 4.70 -3.71 18.08
N ASP A 214 5.70 -4.55 17.89
CA ASP A 214 5.55 -6.01 17.71
C ASP A 214 4.63 -6.40 16.55
N MET A 215 4.69 -5.62 15.46
CA MET A 215 3.92 -5.86 14.25
C MET A 215 4.71 -6.71 13.26
N THR A 216 4.05 -7.72 12.68
CA THR A 216 4.65 -8.55 11.63
C THR A 216 4.56 -7.85 10.28
N TYR A 217 5.68 -7.34 9.79
CA TYR A 217 5.83 -6.69 8.49
C TYR A 217 4.72 -5.65 8.21
N PRO A 218 4.55 -4.60 9.04
CA PRO A 218 3.65 -3.52 8.69
C PRO A 218 4.18 -2.81 7.45
N ASN A 219 3.30 -2.62 6.43
CA ASN A 219 3.62 -2.02 5.14
C ASN A 219 2.79 -0.76 4.96
N GLY A 220 1.91 -0.69 3.96
CA GLY A 220 1.05 0.46 3.75
C GLY A 220 0.14 0.78 4.94
N VAL A 221 -0.11 2.06 5.16
CA VAL A 221 -1.03 2.59 6.17
C VAL A 221 -2.00 3.56 5.53
N ALA A 222 -3.26 3.55 5.96
CA ALA A 222 -4.28 4.49 5.53
C ALA A 222 -5.12 4.99 6.70
N VAL A 223 -5.36 6.29 6.76
CA VAL A 223 -6.34 6.91 7.67
C VAL A 223 -7.75 6.61 7.14
N SER A 224 -8.63 6.10 7.99
CA SER A 224 -10.03 5.86 7.63
C SER A 224 -10.75 7.16 7.26
N THR A 225 -11.73 7.07 6.37
CA THR A 225 -12.48 8.25 5.90
C THR A 225 -13.17 8.99 7.04
N ASP A 226 -13.64 8.29 8.07
CA ASP A 226 -14.22 8.86 9.28
C ASP A 226 -13.16 9.28 10.31
N ARG A 227 -11.88 9.02 10.04
CA ARG A 227 -10.72 9.34 10.86
C ARG A 227 -10.79 8.78 12.28
N THR A 228 -11.44 7.64 12.45
CA THR A 228 -11.53 6.93 13.73
C THR A 228 -10.44 5.90 13.92
N HIS A 229 -9.89 5.38 12.83
CA HIS A 229 -8.88 4.32 12.85
C HIS A 229 -7.92 4.41 11.67
N LEU A 230 -6.83 3.69 11.80
CA LEU A 230 -5.88 3.39 10.73
C LEU A 230 -6.12 1.97 10.24
N VAL A 231 -5.96 1.76 8.94
CA VAL A 231 -5.85 0.42 8.35
C VAL A 231 -4.41 0.21 7.95
N VAL A 232 -3.80 -0.87 8.45
CA VAL A 232 -2.39 -1.21 8.22
C VAL A 232 -2.29 -2.54 7.50
N ALA A 233 -1.58 -2.57 6.39
CA ALA A 233 -1.24 -3.80 5.69
C ALA A 233 -0.14 -4.55 6.47
N SER A 234 -0.36 -5.82 6.76
CA SER A 234 0.62 -6.73 7.35
C SER A 234 0.97 -7.77 6.29
N THR A 235 2.11 -7.58 5.63
CA THR A 235 2.48 -8.32 4.41
C THR A 235 2.67 -9.80 4.68
N GLY A 236 3.51 -10.18 5.62
CA GLY A 236 3.84 -11.58 5.92
C GLY A 236 2.61 -12.45 6.22
N PRO A 237 1.73 -12.04 7.15
CA PRO A 237 0.53 -12.79 7.49
C PRO A 237 -0.61 -12.70 6.46
N CYS A 238 -0.49 -11.90 5.40
CA CYS A 238 -1.56 -11.63 4.43
C CYS A 238 -2.83 -11.07 5.08
N LYS A 239 -2.70 -10.01 5.88
CA LYS A 239 -3.80 -9.44 6.66
C LYS A 239 -3.84 -7.92 6.57
N LEU A 240 -5.02 -7.37 6.84
CA LEU A 240 -5.16 -5.98 7.29
C LEU A 240 -5.42 -5.96 8.79
N LEU A 241 -4.82 -4.99 9.46
CA LEU A 241 -5.07 -4.66 10.86
C LEU A 241 -5.79 -3.32 10.93
N ARG A 242 -6.65 -3.16 11.94
CA ARG A 242 -7.26 -1.87 12.31
C ARG A 242 -6.66 -1.40 13.62
N HIS A 243 -6.13 -0.19 13.64
CA HIS A 243 -5.66 0.47 14.85
C HIS A 243 -6.53 1.69 15.14
N TRP A 244 -7.20 1.70 16.29
CA TRP A 244 -8.13 2.77 16.66
C TRP A 244 -7.36 4.00 17.17
N ILE A 245 -7.63 5.16 16.57
CA ILE A 245 -7.03 6.46 16.95
C ILE A 245 -8.03 7.40 17.59
N LYS A 246 -9.33 7.06 17.60
CA LYS A 246 -10.40 7.83 18.27
C LYS A 246 -11.48 6.91 18.83
N GLY A 247 -12.23 7.43 19.79
CA GLY A 247 -13.36 6.75 20.43
C GLY A 247 -12.94 5.81 21.55
N PRO A 248 -13.86 4.95 22.04
CA PRO A 248 -13.65 4.12 23.22
C PRO A 248 -12.56 3.04 23.03
N ASN A 249 -12.23 2.71 21.79
CA ASN A 249 -11.21 1.71 21.48
C ASN A 249 -9.82 2.33 21.18
N THR A 250 -9.64 3.62 21.39
CA THR A 250 -8.36 4.31 21.10
C THR A 250 -7.17 3.56 21.70
N GLY A 251 -6.12 3.35 20.89
CA GLY A 251 -4.90 2.61 21.23
C GLY A 251 -5.00 1.10 21.08
N ARG A 252 -6.17 0.56 20.70
CA ARG A 252 -6.35 -0.87 20.44
C ARG A 252 -6.15 -1.19 18.97
N SER A 253 -5.60 -2.39 18.73
CA SER A 253 -5.53 -2.98 17.39
C SER A 253 -6.30 -4.30 17.34
N GLU A 254 -6.86 -4.58 16.17
CA GLU A 254 -7.61 -5.81 15.92
C GLU A 254 -7.39 -6.28 14.47
N PRO A 255 -7.54 -7.59 14.18
CA PRO A 255 -7.63 -8.07 12.81
C PRO A 255 -8.80 -7.39 12.09
N PHE A 256 -8.57 -6.97 10.85
CA PHE A 256 -9.60 -6.28 10.05
C PHE A 256 -10.05 -7.12 8.86
N ALA A 257 -9.10 -7.71 8.12
CA ALA A 257 -9.40 -8.59 7.00
C ALA A 257 -8.29 -9.61 6.78
N ASP A 258 -8.66 -10.84 6.40
CA ASP A 258 -7.77 -11.80 5.78
C ASP A 258 -7.74 -11.58 4.28
N LEU A 259 -6.55 -11.67 3.67
CA LEU A 259 -6.35 -11.37 2.27
C LEU A 259 -5.88 -12.60 1.49
N PRO A 260 -6.25 -12.71 0.19
CA PRO A 260 -5.84 -13.80 -0.67
C PRO A 260 -4.40 -13.68 -1.20
N GLY A 261 -3.67 -12.66 -0.79
CA GLY A 261 -2.30 -12.39 -1.21
C GLY A 261 -1.55 -11.51 -0.23
N TYR A 262 -0.31 -11.24 -0.54
CA TYR A 262 0.61 -10.43 0.27
C TYR A 262 0.32 -8.94 0.05
N PRO A 263 -0.32 -8.24 1.02
CA PRO A 263 -0.64 -6.83 0.86
C PRO A 263 0.60 -5.96 0.89
N ASP A 264 0.57 -4.92 0.09
CA ASP A 264 1.56 -3.85 0.05
C ASP A 264 0.90 -2.53 0.50
N ASN A 265 0.72 -1.53 -0.35
CA ASN A 265 0.03 -0.31 0.03
C ASN A 265 -1.49 -0.48 0.12
N VAL A 266 -2.09 0.31 1.00
CA VAL A 266 -3.54 0.40 1.22
C VAL A 266 -3.97 1.85 1.09
N ARG A 267 -5.08 2.09 0.34
CA ARG A 267 -5.62 3.45 0.10
C ARG A 267 -7.14 3.46 0.21
N PRO A 268 -7.75 4.51 0.78
CA PRO A 268 -9.19 4.66 0.74
C PRO A 268 -9.71 4.68 -0.70
N SER A 269 -10.84 4.00 -0.94
CA SER A 269 -11.52 4.00 -2.24
C SER A 269 -12.63 5.06 -2.28
N ASN A 270 -12.79 5.71 -3.42
CA ASN A 270 -13.90 6.67 -3.66
C ASN A 270 -15.30 6.01 -3.59
N LYS A 271 -15.36 4.68 -3.66
CA LYS A 271 -16.59 3.88 -3.53
C LYS A 271 -16.78 3.30 -2.13
N GLY A 272 -16.01 3.78 -1.17
CA GLY A 272 -15.96 3.26 0.20
C GLY A 272 -15.07 2.02 0.34
N GLY A 273 -14.59 1.82 1.56
CA GLY A 273 -13.58 0.81 1.87
C GLY A 273 -12.19 1.19 1.36
N TYR A 274 -11.36 0.19 1.09
CA TYR A 274 -9.94 0.37 0.81
C TYR A 274 -9.50 -0.48 -0.37
N TRP A 275 -8.77 0.10 -1.31
CA TRP A 275 -7.95 -0.64 -2.25
C TRP A 275 -6.67 -1.12 -1.58
N VAL A 276 -6.34 -2.38 -1.79
CA VAL A 276 -5.14 -3.04 -1.27
C VAL A 276 -4.40 -3.65 -2.46
N ALA A 277 -3.19 -3.19 -2.71
CA ALA A 277 -2.30 -3.80 -3.68
C ALA A 277 -1.84 -5.16 -3.16
N LEU A 278 -1.80 -6.17 -4.02
CA LEU A 278 -1.31 -7.50 -3.69
C LEU A 278 -0.07 -7.79 -4.54
N HIS A 279 1.09 -7.76 -3.90
CA HIS A 279 2.35 -8.03 -4.60
C HIS A 279 2.38 -9.44 -5.19
N ARG A 280 1.74 -10.42 -4.52
CA ARG A 280 1.62 -11.82 -4.95
C ARG A 280 0.37 -12.44 -4.35
N GLU A 281 -0.24 -13.40 -5.06
CA GLU A 281 -1.25 -14.28 -4.48
C GLU A 281 -0.63 -15.23 -3.44
N LYS A 282 -1.38 -15.53 -2.37
CA LYS A 282 -0.93 -16.44 -1.30
C LYS A 282 -0.68 -17.87 -1.81
N ASN A 283 -1.52 -18.31 -2.75
CA ASN A 283 -1.48 -19.65 -3.36
C ASN A 283 -1.24 -19.52 -4.88
N GLU A 284 -0.23 -18.75 -5.27
CA GLU A 284 0.12 -18.60 -6.69
C GLU A 284 0.58 -19.94 -7.25
N LEU A 285 -0.22 -20.48 -8.19
CA LEU A 285 0.15 -21.69 -8.91
C LEU A 285 1.25 -21.38 -9.94
N PRO A 286 2.33 -22.18 -10.03
CA PRO A 286 3.42 -21.95 -10.97
C PRO A 286 2.96 -22.13 -12.44
N PHE A 287 1.92 -22.92 -12.64
CA PHE A 287 1.29 -23.18 -13.94
C PHE A 287 -0.18 -22.80 -13.86
N GLY A 288 -0.70 -22.10 -14.84
CA GLY A 288 -2.11 -21.76 -14.89
C GLY A 288 -2.39 -20.47 -15.66
N ARG A 289 -3.56 -19.91 -15.46
CA ARG A 289 -4.07 -18.74 -16.20
C ARG A 289 -3.05 -17.61 -16.28
N ASP A 290 -2.98 -16.93 -17.44
CA ASP A 290 -2.12 -15.75 -17.65
C ASP A 290 -2.50 -14.52 -16.80
N SER A 291 -3.56 -14.65 -16.01
CA SER A 291 -4.10 -13.60 -15.15
C SER A 291 -4.06 -14.02 -13.69
N HIS A 292 -3.61 -13.10 -12.82
CA HIS A 292 -3.62 -13.25 -11.39
C HIS A 292 -4.29 -12.05 -10.70
N LEU A 293 -4.46 -12.16 -9.39
CA LEU A 293 -5.06 -11.12 -8.56
C LEU A 293 -4.02 -10.03 -8.28
N LEU A 294 -4.30 -8.81 -8.76
CA LEU A 294 -3.44 -7.64 -8.58
C LEU A 294 -3.80 -6.85 -7.33
N ALA A 295 -5.09 -6.77 -7.03
CA ALA A 295 -5.58 -6.00 -5.91
C ALA A 295 -6.99 -6.46 -5.48
N VAL A 296 -7.35 -6.11 -4.26
CA VAL A 296 -8.71 -6.25 -3.75
C VAL A 296 -9.21 -4.93 -3.17
N ARG A 297 -10.53 -4.71 -3.27
CA ARG A 297 -11.18 -3.63 -2.52
C ARG A 297 -11.92 -4.24 -1.33
N VAL A 298 -11.51 -3.85 -0.14
CA VAL A 298 -12.04 -4.34 1.14
C VAL A 298 -13.00 -3.31 1.71
N GLY A 299 -14.18 -3.74 2.09
CA GLY A 299 -15.21 -2.89 2.71
C GLY A 299 -14.90 -2.54 4.17
N SER A 300 -15.68 -1.63 4.75
CA SER A 300 -15.56 -1.22 6.16
C SER A 300 -15.77 -2.36 7.17
N ASN A 301 -16.39 -3.44 6.74
CA ASN A 301 -16.62 -4.66 7.52
C ASN A 301 -15.54 -5.75 7.29
N GLY A 302 -14.45 -5.45 6.58
CA GLY A 302 -13.37 -6.40 6.28
C GLY A 302 -13.67 -7.40 5.14
N LYS A 303 -14.83 -7.33 4.49
CA LYS A 303 -15.18 -8.23 3.38
C LYS A 303 -14.60 -7.71 2.06
N ILE A 304 -14.13 -8.63 1.22
CA ILE A 304 -13.72 -8.30 -0.15
C ILE A 304 -14.97 -7.96 -0.97
N LEU A 305 -14.99 -6.76 -1.52
CA LEU A 305 -16.09 -6.24 -2.35
C LEU A 305 -15.79 -6.35 -3.84
N GLU A 306 -14.50 -6.30 -4.20
CA GLU A 306 -14.07 -6.25 -5.59
C GLU A 306 -12.66 -6.80 -5.74
N GLU A 307 -12.41 -7.47 -6.87
CA GLU A 307 -11.13 -8.03 -7.28
C GLU A 307 -10.65 -7.37 -8.57
N MET A 308 -9.37 -7.00 -8.63
CA MET A 308 -8.70 -6.56 -9.84
C MET A 308 -7.75 -7.65 -10.30
N ARG A 309 -7.93 -8.12 -11.54
CA ARG A 309 -7.10 -9.17 -12.12
C ARG A 309 -6.35 -8.66 -13.35
N GLY A 310 -5.16 -9.17 -13.58
CA GLY A 310 -4.33 -8.77 -14.71
C GLY A 310 -3.13 -9.69 -14.94
N PRO A 311 -2.18 -9.28 -15.80
CA PRO A 311 -1.04 -10.11 -16.16
C PRO A 311 -0.17 -10.50 -14.96
N LYS A 312 0.33 -11.73 -14.92
CA LYS A 312 1.24 -12.24 -13.88
C LYS A 312 2.56 -11.47 -13.78
N SER A 313 2.96 -10.79 -14.84
CA SER A 313 4.13 -9.94 -14.86
C SER A 313 3.94 -8.61 -14.12
N VAL A 314 2.71 -8.27 -13.75
CA VAL A 314 2.39 -7.05 -12.98
C VAL A 314 2.26 -7.43 -11.51
N ARG A 315 3.14 -6.89 -10.67
CA ARG A 315 3.17 -7.07 -9.22
C ARG A 315 3.02 -5.70 -8.58
N PRO A 316 1.77 -5.25 -8.38
CA PRO A 316 1.54 -3.90 -7.87
C PRO A 316 1.91 -3.78 -6.40
N THR A 317 2.48 -2.62 -6.06
CA THR A 317 2.71 -2.18 -4.69
C THR A 317 1.76 -1.07 -4.28
N GLU A 318 1.16 -0.37 -5.24
CA GLU A 318 0.24 0.73 -5.01
C GLU A 318 -0.99 0.66 -5.91
N ILE A 319 -2.17 0.98 -5.38
CA ILE A 319 -3.40 1.19 -6.13
C ILE A 319 -3.98 2.55 -5.76
N MET A 320 -3.87 3.50 -6.67
CA MET A 320 -4.39 4.86 -6.47
C MET A 320 -5.58 5.13 -7.40
N GLU A 321 -6.79 5.14 -6.84
CA GLU A 321 -8.02 5.49 -7.57
C GLU A 321 -8.20 7.00 -7.64
N ARG A 322 -8.59 7.52 -8.83
CA ARG A 322 -8.90 8.93 -9.06
C ARG A 322 -10.38 9.12 -9.42
N ASN A 323 -10.91 10.31 -9.11
CA ASN A 323 -12.33 10.65 -9.33
C ASN A 323 -12.80 10.53 -10.80
N ASN A 324 -11.87 10.57 -11.76
CA ASN A 324 -12.14 10.39 -13.18
C ASN A 324 -12.24 8.92 -13.63
N GLY A 325 -12.29 7.97 -12.69
CA GLY A 325 -12.36 6.53 -12.93
C GLY A 325 -11.05 5.90 -13.38
N LYS A 326 -9.94 6.65 -13.37
CA LYS A 326 -8.60 6.08 -13.60
C LYS A 326 -8.06 5.49 -12.31
N ILE A 327 -7.43 4.32 -12.45
CA ILE A 327 -6.68 3.64 -11.38
C ILE A 327 -5.23 3.57 -11.83
N TYR A 328 -4.34 4.09 -11.00
CA TYR A 328 -2.90 4.05 -11.20
C TYR A 328 -2.31 2.94 -10.33
N MET A 329 -1.39 2.17 -10.90
CA MET A 329 -0.71 1.08 -10.22
C MET A 329 0.80 1.34 -10.21
N GLY A 330 1.38 1.37 -9.00
CA GLY A 330 2.83 1.35 -8.80
C GLY A 330 3.37 -0.07 -8.71
N SER A 331 4.67 -0.24 -8.84
CA SER A 331 5.36 -1.53 -8.66
C SER A 331 6.84 -1.29 -8.41
N VAL A 332 7.45 -2.04 -7.48
CA VAL A 332 8.90 -1.97 -7.24
C VAL A 332 9.75 -2.58 -8.37
N GLU A 333 9.13 -3.30 -9.31
CA GLU A 333 9.83 -4.08 -10.33
C GLU A 333 9.71 -3.46 -11.73
N LEU A 334 8.59 -2.79 -12.02
CA LEU A 334 8.26 -2.35 -13.38
C LEU A 334 8.95 -1.04 -13.76
N PRO A 335 9.27 -0.84 -15.05
CA PRO A 335 9.82 0.41 -15.55
C PRO A 335 8.75 1.44 -15.95
N TYR A 336 7.55 1.36 -15.40
CA TYR A 336 6.43 2.25 -15.71
C TYR A 336 5.36 2.25 -14.59
N VAL A 337 4.60 3.31 -14.51
CA VAL A 337 3.32 3.33 -13.79
C VAL A 337 2.23 2.86 -14.74
N SER A 338 1.42 1.88 -14.32
CA SER A 338 0.27 1.43 -15.11
C SER A 338 -0.95 2.30 -14.82
N VAL A 339 -1.76 2.54 -15.85
CA VAL A 339 -3.03 3.28 -15.73
C VAL A 339 -4.15 2.48 -16.36
N VAL A 340 -5.14 2.13 -15.56
CA VAL A 340 -6.35 1.42 -16.01
C VAL A 340 -7.53 2.36 -15.91
N LYS A 341 -8.36 2.41 -16.95
CA LYS A 341 -9.63 3.12 -16.91
C LYS A 341 -10.72 2.11 -16.57
N ARG A 342 -11.36 2.33 -15.43
CA ARG A 342 -12.53 1.56 -15.04
C ARG A 342 -13.70 1.95 -15.93
N LYS A 343 -14.34 0.96 -16.55
CA LYS A 343 -15.56 1.13 -17.34
C LYS A 343 -16.76 1.34 -16.44
#